data_03483025077a1cfd216956ba401f409b
#
_entry.id   03483025077a1cfd216956ba401f409b
#
_cell.length_a   1.000
_cell.length_b   1.000
_cell.length_c   1.000
_cell.angle_alpha   90.00
_cell.angle_beta   90.00
_cell.angle_gamma   90.00
#
_symmetry.space_group_name_H-M   'P 1'
#
loop_
_entity.id
_entity.type
_entity.pdbx_description
1 polymer ?
#
loop_
_entity_poly.entity_id
_entity_poly.type
_entity_poly.pdbx_seq_one_letter_code
_entity_poly.pdbx_strand_id
1 'polypeptide(L)'
;GIALVAGAAAAFNCLVEQKIDGLMVRTRARPLPSGRLTSLQTLVFAGAVGGIGLAVLHHWVNALTMWLTLATFVGYAIVYTVILKPMTPQNIVIGGASGAMPPVLGWAAVTGEVSADALLLFLIIFAWTPPHFWALALYRKHEYARAGVPMLPVTHGDKFTRLHVLFYTIILFACTMAPFATRMSGLIYLGSAVGLGAVF
;
A
#
# COMPACT_ATOMS: atom_id res chain seq x y z
N GLY A 1 -9.25 -11.79 10.26
CA GLY A 1 -9.55 -11.88 8.83
C GLY A 1 -8.66 -10.99 8.00
N ILE A 2 -8.79 -9.66 8.11
CA ILE A 2 -8.05 -8.67 7.27
C ILE A 2 -6.53 -8.92 7.29
N ALA A 3 -5.93 -9.09 8.48
CA ALA A 3 -4.49 -9.32 8.62
C ALA A 3 -4.03 -10.63 7.93
N LEU A 4 -4.84 -11.68 7.96
CA LEU A 4 -4.53 -12.94 7.27
C LEU A 4 -4.52 -12.75 5.74
N VAL A 5 -5.52 -12.05 5.20
CA VAL A 5 -5.57 -11.76 3.76
C VAL A 5 -4.44 -10.84 3.34
N ALA A 6 -4.07 -9.85 4.16
CA ALA A 6 -2.91 -8.98 3.91
C ALA A 6 -1.58 -9.78 3.91
N GLY A 7 -1.42 -10.73 4.85
CA GLY A 7 -0.28 -11.65 4.87
C GLY A 7 -0.22 -12.54 3.63
N ALA A 8 -1.38 -13.06 3.18
CA ALA A 8 -1.49 -13.82 1.94
C ALA A 8 -1.10 -12.97 0.70
N ALA A 9 -1.54 -11.71 0.65
CA ALA A 9 -1.17 -10.78 -0.42
C ALA A 9 0.35 -10.51 -0.45
N ALA A 10 0.96 -10.34 0.73
CA ALA A 10 2.41 -10.17 0.85
C ALA A 10 3.18 -11.43 0.41
N ALA A 11 2.71 -12.62 0.77
CA ALA A 11 3.31 -13.89 0.32
C ALA A 11 3.19 -14.05 -1.21
N PHE A 12 2.04 -13.72 -1.79
CA PHE A 12 1.84 -13.72 -3.23
C PHE A 12 2.73 -12.70 -3.94
N ASN A 13 2.89 -11.50 -3.39
CA ASN A 13 3.82 -10.50 -3.92
C ASN A 13 5.27 -11.04 -3.94
N CYS A 14 5.73 -11.67 -2.84
CA CYS A 14 7.05 -12.31 -2.81
C CYS A 14 7.21 -13.41 -3.86
N LEU A 15 6.13 -14.16 -4.17
CA LEU A 15 6.13 -15.19 -5.20
C LEU A 15 6.34 -14.59 -6.60
N VAL A 16 5.56 -13.55 -6.93
CA VAL A 16 5.64 -12.87 -8.24
C VAL A 16 6.99 -12.17 -8.42
N GLU A 17 7.51 -11.55 -7.37
CA GLU A 17 8.73 -10.75 -7.40
C GLU A 17 10.01 -11.55 -7.11
N GLN A 18 9.97 -12.88 -7.00
CA GLN A 18 11.10 -13.72 -6.61
C GLN A 18 12.41 -13.40 -7.38
N LYS A 19 12.30 -13.17 -8.69
CA LYS A 19 13.46 -12.83 -9.53
C LYS A 19 14.03 -11.45 -9.22
N ILE A 20 13.15 -10.44 -9.08
CA ILE A 20 13.52 -9.05 -8.76
C ILE A 20 14.12 -8.99 -7.34
N ASP A 21 13.48 -9.68 -6.40
CA ASP A 21 13.93 -9.77 -5.02
C ASP A 21 15.36 -10.35 -4.90
N GLY A 22 15.73 -11.29 -5.75
CA GLY A 22 17.08 -11.85 -5.81
C GLY A 22 18.17 -10.86 -6.26
N LEU A 23 17.79 -9.82 -7.01
CA LEU A 23 18.71 -8.78 -7.49
C LEU A 23 18.89 -7.62 -6.48
N MET A 24 17.94 -7.45 -5.55
CA MET A 24 17.96 -6.34 -4.60
C MET A 24 18.60 -6.75 -3.27
N VAL A 25 19.54 -5.96 -2.78
CA VAL A 25 20.29 -6.25 -1.52
C VAL A 25 19.34 -6.46 -0.34
N ARG A 26 18.26 -5.66 -0.25
CA ARG A 26 17.28 -5.71 0.83
C ARG A 26 16.47 -7.01 0.87
N THR A 27 16.18 -7.59 -0.28
CA THR A 27 15.18 -8.66 -0.41
C THR A 27 15.77 -10.02 -0.82
N ARG A 28 17.05 -10.07 -1.26
CA ARG A 28 17.71 -11.31 -1.67
C ARG A 28 17.78 -12.40 -0.58
N ALA A 29 17.72 -11.99 0.71
CA ALA A 29 17.71 -12.92 1.84
C ALA A 29 16.32 -13.45 2.22
N ARG A 30 15.27 -13.04 1.51
CA ARG A 30 13.91 -13.57 1.70
C ARG A 30 13.88 -15.08 1.46
N PRO A 31 12.92 -15.83 2.09
CA PRO A 31 12.87 -17.28 1.97
C PRO A 31 12.78 -17.82 0.54
N LEU A 32 12.03 -17.16 -0.35
CA LEU A 32 11.89 -17.56 -1.75
C LEU A 32 13.17 -17.36 -2.57
N PRO A 33 13.77 -16.14 -2.67
CA PRO A 33 15.01 -15.93 -3.40
C PRO A 33 16.17 -16.76 -2.85
N SER A 34 16.21 -17.02 -1.55
CA SER A 34 17.26 -17.84 -0.90
C SER A 34 17.06 -19.35 -1.04
N GLY A 35 15.98 -19.81 -1.68
CA GLY A 35 15.68 -21.23 -1.88
C GLY A 35 15.19 -21.97 -0.63
N ARG A 36 14.93 -21.28 0.48
CA ARG A 36 14.41 -21.88 1.74
C ARG A 36 12.94 -22.31 1.64
N LEU A 37 12.18 -21.72 0.73
CA LEU A 37 10.81 -22.09 0.39
C LEU A 37 10.68 -22.24 -1.12
N THR A 38 9.85 -23.20 -1.54
CA THR A 38 9.48 -23.35 -2.95
C THR A 38 8.30 -22.45 -3.31
N SER A 39 8.16 -22.17 -4.61
CA SER A 39 7.02 -21.40 -5.13
C SER A 39 5.68 -22.08 -4.80
N LEU A 40 5.62 -23.41 -4.87
CA LEU A 40 4.41 -24.17 -4.53
C LEU A 40 4.05 -24.07 -3.05
N GLN A 41 5.02 -24.21 -2.14
CA GLN A 41 4.80 -24.04 -0.70
C GLN A 41 4.25 -22.65 -0.38
N THR A 42 4.83 -21.61 -1.00
CA THR A 42 4.38 -20.22 -0.81
C THR A 42 2.97 -20.00 -1.37
N LEU A 43 2.66 -20.57 -2.53
CA LEU A 43 1.32 -20.46 -3.13
C LEU A 43 0.26 -21.16 -2.27
N VAL A 44 0.53 -22.38 -1.80
CA VAL A 44 -0.37 -23.12 -0.91
C VAL A 44 -0.57 -22.37 0.40
N PHE A 45 0.51 -21.87 0.99
CA PHE A 45 0.44 -21.04 2.20
C PHE A 45 -0.43 -19.78 2.00
N ALA A 46 -0.16 -19.02 0.93
CA ALA A 46 -0.93 -17.80 0.62
C ALA A 46 -2.42 -18.14 0.38
N GLY A 47 -2.72 -19.21 -0.36
CA GLY A 47 -4.09 -19.66 -0.61
C GLY A 47 -4.81 -20.08 0.67
N ALA A 48 -4.17 -20.87 1.52
CA ALA A 48 -4.74 -21.33 2.77
C ALA A 48 -4.99 -20.16 3.75
N VAL A 49 -3.99 -19.31 3.99
CA VAL A 49 -4.10 -18.18 4.91
C VAL A 49 -5.11 -17.15 4.40
N GLY A 50 -5.09 -16.86 3.10
CA GLY A 50 -6.05 -15.94 2.47
C GLY A 50 -7.48 -16.50 2.52
N GLY A 51 -7.68 -17.78 2.20
CA GLY A 51 -8.98 -18.44 2.27
C GLY A 51 -9.56 -18.48 3.69
N ILE A 52 -8.74 -18.84 4.69
CA ILE A 52 -9.14 -18.76 6.11
C ILE A 52 -9.51 -17.32 6.48
N GLY A 53 -8.69 -16.33 6.07
CA GLY A 53 -8.95 -14.93 6.35
C GLY A 53 -10.29 -14.44 5.79
N LEU A 54 -10.62 -14.81 4.54
CA LEU A 54 -11.90 -14.47 3.90
C LEU A 54 -13.06 -15.21 4.56
N ALA A 55 -12.90 -16.47 4.92
CA ALA A 55 -13.92 -17.24 5.64
C ALA A 55 -14.23 -16.61 7.01
N VAL A 56 -13.20 -16.20 7.76
CA VAL A 56 -13.37 -15.48 9.04
C VAL A 56 -14.14 -14.18 8.82
N LEU A 57 -13.83 -13.39 7.79
CA LEU A 57 -14.54 -12.14 7.51
C LEU A 57 -16.00 -12.39 7.13
N HIS A 58 -16.27 -13.43 6.34
CA HIS A 58 -17.63 -13.75 5.90
C HIS A 58 -18.51 -14.20 7.05
N HIS A 59 -18.00 -15.13 7.91
CA HIS A 59 -18.82 -15.79 8.93
C HIS A 59 -18.91 -15.03 10.25
N TRP A 60 -17.86 -14.30 10.65
CA TRP A 60 -17.77 -13.65 11.98
C TRP A 60 -17.70 -12.12 11.93
N VAL A 61 -17.65 -11.52 10.73
CA VAL A 61 -17.67 -10.05 10.60
C VAL A 61 -18.87 -9.64 9.74
N ASN A 62 -18.67 -9.43 8.44
CA ASN A 62 -19.74 -9.18 7.48
C ASN A 62 -19.27 -9.38 6.04
N ALA A 63 -20.22 -9.58 5.11
CA ALA A 63 -19.93 -9.82 3.71
C ALA A 63 -19.29 -8.60 3.03
N LEU A 64 -19.64 -7.37 3.42
CA LEU A 64 -19.06 -6.16 2.83
C LEU A 64 -17.55 -6.11 3.07
N THR A 65 -17.12 -6.30 4.32
CA THR A 65 -15.69 -6.31 4.68
C THR A 65 -14.94 -7.43 3.95
N MET A 66 -15.54 -8.60 3.82
CA MET A 66 -14.96 -9.71 3.08
C MET A 66 -14.72 -9.33 1.61
N TRP A 67 -15.74 -8.76 0.92
CA TRP A 67 -15.62 -8.37 -0.48
C TRP A 67 -14.64 -7.21 -0.69
N LEU A 68 -14.64 -6.20 0.17
CA LEU A 68 -13.67 -5.09 0.13
C LEU A 68 -12.25 -5.60 0.35
N THR A 69 -12.06 -6.54 1.28
CA THR A 69 -10.74 -7.13 1.54
C THR A 69 -10.26 -7.96 0.35
N LEU A 70 -11.14 -8.74 -0.28
CA LEU A 70 -10.83 -9.49 -1.50
C LEU A 70 -10.49 -8.55 -2.66
N ALA A 71 -11.26 -7.48 -2.85
CA ALA A 71 -10.97 -6.47 -3.88
C ALA A 71 -9.61 -5.80 -3.64
N THR A 72 -9.27 -5.49 -2.38
CA THR A 72 -7.97 -4.95 -2.00
C THR A 72 -6.84 -5.94 -2.28
N PHE A 73 -7.04 -7.23 -1.98
CA PHE A 73 -6.10 -8.29 -2.33
C PHE A 73 -5.84 -8.35 -3.83
N VAL A 74 -6.90 -8.39 -4.65
CA VAL A 74 -6.79 -8.40 -6.12
C VAL A 74 -6.09 -7.14 -6.62
N GLY A 75 -6.46 -5.97 -6.10
CA GLY A 75 -5.83 -4.69 -6.43
C GLY A 75 -4.33 -4.68 -6.16
N TYR A 76 -3.91 -5.20 -5.00
CA TYR A 76 -2.50 -5.25 -4.63
C TYR A 76 -1.74 -6.38 -5.33
N ALA A 77 -2.23 -7.62 -5.23
CA ALA A 77 -1.49 -8.79 -5.66
C ALA A 77 -1.46 -8.92 -7.19
N ILE A 78 -2.54 -8.55 -7.88
CA ILE A 78 -2.65 -8.70 -9.34
C ILE A 78 -2.42 -7.35 -10.01
N VAL A 79 -3.29 -6.35 -9.77
CA VAL A 79 -3.24 -5.09 -10.52
C VAL A 79 -1.93 -4.35 -10.26
N TYR A 80 -1.57 -4.14 -8.99
CA TYR A 80 -0.32 -3.44 -8.67
C TYR A 80 0.92 -4.28 -8.98
N THR A 81 1.01 -5.48 -8.41
CA THR A 81 2.27 -6.27 -8.45
C THR A 81 2.58 -6.80 -9.84
N VAL A 82 1.57 -7.37 -10.53
CA VAL A 82 1.78 -8.03 -11.84
C VAL A 82 1.73 -7.03 -12.99
N ILE A 83 0.81 -6.06 -12.96
CA ILE A 83 0.52 -5.19 -14.09
C ILE A 83 1.25 -3.84 -13.94
N LEU A 84 0.95 -3.07 -12.90
CA LEU A 84 1.38 -1.67 -12.82
C LEU A 84 2.87 -1.52 -12.53
N LYS A 85 3.41 -2.31 -11.64
CA LYS A 85 4.79 -2.17 -11.17
C LYS A 85 5.84 -2.30 -12.29
N PRO A 86 5.72 -3.23 -13.23
CA PRO A 86 6.65 -3.29 -14.37
C PRO A 86 6.31 -2.29 -15.49
N MET A 87 5.09 -1.75 -15.58
CA MET A 87 4.62 -1.00 -16.75
C MET A 87 4.73 0.52 -16.59
N THR A 88 4.63 1.06 -15.39
CA THR A 88 4.47 2.51 -15.22
C THR A 88 5.18 3.07 -13.99
N PRO A 89 5.79 4.27 -14.09
CA PRO A 89 6.31 4.98 -12.92
C PRO A 89 5.21 5.48 -11.97
N GLN A 90 3.94 5.48 -12.42
CA GLN A 90 2.78 5.82 -11.59
C GLN A 90 2.28 4.64 -10.74
N ASN A 91 2.98 3.51 -10.77
CA ASN A 91 2.62 2.32 -9.99
C ASN A 91 2.43 2.61 -8.51
N ILE A 92 3.25 3.52 -7.93
CA ILE A 92 3.16 3.94 -6.52
C ILE A 92 1.86 4.68 -6.24
N VAL A 93 1.44 5.58 -7.13
CA VAL A 93 0.18 6.34 -6.94
C VAL A 93 -1.01 5.40 -7.01
N ILE A 94 -1.14 4.66 -8.11
CA ILE A 94 -2.31 3.79 -8.34
C ILE A 94 -2.33 2.63 -7.33
N GLY A 95 -1.18 1.98 -7.12
CA GLY A 95 -1.03 0.88 -6.16
C GLY A 95 -1.20 1.33 -4.70
N GLY A 96 -0.93 2.60 -4.41
CA GLY A 96 -1.16 3.22 -3.10
C GLY A 96 -2.61 3.13 -2.62
N ALA A 97 -3.58 3.02 -3.54
CA ALA A 97 -4.98 2.82 -3.18
C ALA A 97 -5.18 1.53 -2.35
N SER A 98 -4.55 0.43 -2.71
CA SER A 98 -4.64 -0.81 -1.93
C SER A 98 -4.01 -0.66 -0.53
N GLY A 99 -2.89 0.07 -0.42
CA GLY A 99 -2.24 0.37 0.85
C GLY A 99 -3.04 1.33 1.75
N ALA A 100 -3.93 2.13 1.16
CA ALA A 100 -4.77 3.09 1.88
C ALA A 100 -6.11 2.49 2.36
N MET A 101 -6.45 1.25 1.97
CA MET A 101 -7.71 0.59 2.34
C MET A 101 -7.87 0.21 3.83
N PRO A 102 -6.83 -0.01 4.65
CA PRO A 102 -7.00 -0.49 6.03
C PRO A 102 -8.05 0.27 6.87
N PRO A 103 -8.09 1.61 6.92
CA PRO A 103 -9.13 2.33 7.67
C PRO A 103 -10.54 2.05 7.15
N VAL A 104 -10.74 1.94 5.83
CA VAL A 104 -12.04 1.61 5.23
C VAL A 104 -12.46 0.19 5.60
N LEU A 105 -11.52 -0.77 5.56
CA LEU A 105 -11.79 -2.15 5.95
C LEU A 105 -12.12 -2.28 7.44
N GLY A 106 -11.37 -1.55 8.29
CA GLY A 106 -11.63 -1.51 9.73
C GLY A 106 -12.99 -0.89 10.06
N TRP A 107 -13.33 0.20 9.40
CA TRP A 107 -14.62 0.88 9.54
C TRP A 107 -15.78 -0.04 9.11
N ALA A 108 -15.72 -0.59 7.90
CA ALA A 108 -16.72 -1.51 7.40
C ALA A 108 -16.88 -2.77 8.27
N ALA A 109 -15.79 -3.23 8.91
CA ALA A 109 -15.84 -4.38 9.81
C ALA A 109 -16.68 -4.10 11.08
N VAL A 110 -16.69 -2.87 11.56
CA VAL A 110 -17.39 -2.48 12.80
C VAL A 110 -18.80 -1.98 12.50
N THR A 111 -18.96 -1.15 11.48
CA THR A 111 -20.24 -0.46 11.20
C THR A 111 -21.09 -1.16 10.13
N GLY A 112 -20.52 -2.02 9.31
CA GLY A 112 -21.20 -2.65 8.18
C GLY A 112 -21.36 -1.75 6.96
N GLU A 113 -20.76 -0.57 6.94
CA GLU A 113 -20.86 0.40 5.86
C GLU A 113 -19.54 1.10 5.54
N VAL A 114 -19.45 1.78 4.39
CA VAL A 114 -18.35 2.66 4.01
C VAL A 114 -18.81 4.10 4.18
N SER A 115 -18.33 4.77 5.23
CA SER A 115 -18.66 6.16 5.51
C SER A 115 -17.71 7.16 4.82
N ALA A 116 -18.15 8.43 4.75
CA ALA A 116 -17.30 9.52 4.28
C ALA A 116 -16.06 9.69 5.18
N ASP A 117 -16.17 9.46 6.48
CA ASP A 117 -15.06 9.55 7.43
C ASP A 117 -14.00 8.48 7.17
N ALA A 118 -14.42 7.25 6.85
CA ALA A 118 -13.49 6.18 6.45
C ALA A 118 -12.75 6.55 5.16
N LEU A 119 -13.43 7.19 4.20
CA LEU A 119 -12.82 7.66 2.96
C LEU A 119 -11.87 8.85 3.18
N LEU A 120 -12.10 9.71 4.16
CA LEU A 120 -11.14 10.74 4.54
C LEU A 120 -9.84 10.15 5.09
N LEU A 121 -9.93 9.13 5.93
CA LEU A 121 -8.75 8.42 6.43
C LEU A 121 -8.01 7.69 5.30
N PHE A 122 -8.74 7.08 4.38
CA PHE A 122 -8.16 6.51 3.16
C PHE A 122 -7.40 7.59 2.37
N LEU A 123 -8.00 8.75 2.15
CA LEU A 123 -7.42 9.83 1.36
C LEU A 123 -6.10 10.34 1.95
N ILE A 124 -5.99 10.44 3.28
CA ILE A 124 -4.76 10.84 3.97
C ILE A 124 -3.64 9.83 3.67
N ILE A 125 -3.90 8.52 3.83
CA ILE A 125 -2.90 7.49 3.58
C ILE A 125 -2.56 7.40 2.09
N PHE A 126 -3.56 7.56 1.23
CA PHE A 126 -3.37 7.57 -0.22
C PHE A 126 -2.48 8.74 -0.67
N ALA A 127 -2.72 9.96 -0.17
CA ALA A 127 -1.92 11.13 -0.46
C ALA A 127 -0.50 11.05 0.14
N TRP A 128 -0.34 10.36 1.29
CA TRP A 128 0.96 10.14 1.93
C TRP A 128 1.85 9.15 1.16
N THR A 129 1.26 8.19 0.48
CA THR A 129 1.99 7.10 -0.17
C THR A 129 3.02 7.59 -1.21
N PRO A 130 2.70 8.49 -2.17
CA PRO A 130 3.66 8.93 -3.17
C PRO A 130 4.88 9.66 -2.58
N PRO A 131 4.75 10.69 -1.72
CA PRO A 131 5.92 11.39 -1.20
C PRO A 131 6.82 10.47 -0.37
N HIS A 132 6.24 9.55 0.42
CA HIS A 132 6.99 8.57 1.20
C HIS A 132 7.79 7.62 0.31
N PHE A 133 7.14 6.95 -0.64
CA PHE A 133 7.79 5.97 -1.50
C PHE A 133 8.75 6.58 -2.51
N TRP A 134 8.45 7.75 -3.07
CA TRP A 134 9.38 8.40 -3.99
C TRP A 134 10.61 8.96 -3.29
N ALA A 135 10.52 9.41 -2.04
CA ALA A 135 11.69 9.74 -1.23
C ALA A 135 12.61 8.50 -1.05
N LEU A 136 12.02 7.35 -0.72
CA LEU A 136 12.75 6.08 -0.66
C LEU A 136 13.33 5.67 -2.04
N ALA A 137 12.57 5.89 -3.11
CA ALA A 137 13.00 5.55 -4.47
C ALA A 137 14.18 6.43 -4.95
N LEU A 138 14.24 7.70 -4.55
CA LEU A 138 15.39 8.58 -4.77
C LEU A 138 16.65 8.01 -4.11
N TYR A 139 16.55 7.61 -2.85
CA TYR A 139 17.68 7.02 -2.11
C TYR A 139 18.14 5.69 -2.73
N ARG A 140 17.22 4.87 -3.25
CA ARG A 140 17.48 3.54 -3.82
C ARG A 140 17.48 3.51 -5.35
N LYS A 141 17.63 4.64 -6.02
CA LYS A 141 17.53 4.76 -7.48
C LYS A 141 18.37 3.73 -8.24
N HIS A 142 19.61 3.53 -7.82
CA HIS A 142 20.53 2.59 -8.49
C HIS A 142 20.10 1.12 -8.34
N GLU A 143 19.48 0.74 -7.22
CA GLU A 143 18.94 -0.61 -7.04
C GLU A 143 17.75 -0.85 -7.96
N TYR A 144 16.82 0.10 -8.04
CA TYR A 144 15.65 0.00 -8.92
C TYR A 144 16.05 -0.01 -10.40
N ALA A 145 17.02 0.81 -10.79
CA ALA A 145 17.54 0.80 -12.16
C ALA A 145 18.16 -0.55 -12.55
N ARG A 146 18.96 -1.15 -11.66
CA ARG A 146 19.55 -2.50 -11.89
C ARG A 146 18.50 -3.60 -11.96
N ALA A 147 17.43 -3.47 -11.19
CA ALA A 147 16.31 -4.43 -11.19
C ALA A 147 15.33 -4.23 -12.34
N GLY A 148 15.53 -3.21 -13.21
CA GLY A 148 14.65 -2.90 -14.34
C GLY A 148 13.28 -2.37 -13.93
N VAL A 149 13.11 -1.87 -12.69
CA VAL A 149 11.84 -1.35 -12.20
C VAL A 149 11.72 0.14 -12.54
N PRO A 150 10.69 0.57 -13.31
CA PRO A 150 10.55 1.92 -13.81
C PRO A 150 10.02 2.90 -12.75
N MET A 151 10.75 3.06 -11.63
CA MET A 151 10.40 4.04 -10.62
C MET A 151 10.58 5.47 -11.13
N LEU A 152 9.81 6.41 -10.61
CA LEU A 152 9.81 7.81 -11.07
C LEU A 152 11.21 8.43 -11.18
N PRO A 153 12.13 8.31 -10.18
CA PRO A 153 13.47 8.86 -10.31
C PRO A 153 14.34 8.15 -11.36
N VAL A 154 14.03 6.89 -11.69
CA VAL A 154 14.74 6.14 -12.75
C VAL A 154 14.33 6.65 -14.13
N THR A 155 13.04 6.90 -14.33
CA THR A 155 12.46 7.24 -15.64
C THR A 155 12.49 8.75 -15.93
N HIS A 156 12.24 9.60 -14.94
CA HIS A 156 12.09 11.06 -15.09
C HIS A 156 13.15 11.88 -14.35
N GLY A 157 14.06 11.22 -13.63
CA GLY A 157 15.14 11.86 -12.91
C GLY A 157 14.75 12.47 -11.56
N ASP A 158 15.78 12.90 -10.83
CA ASP A 158 15.65 13.31 -9.42
C ASP A 158 14.90 14.63 -9.24
N LYS A 159 15.16 15.61 -10.13
CA LYS A 159 14.53 16.94 -10.03
C LYS A 159 13.01 16.86 -10.19
N PHE A 160 12.55 16.10 -11.19
CA PHE A 160 11.14 15.86 -11.45
C PHE A 160 10.48 15.13 -10.27
N THR A 161 11.15 14.09 -9.74
CA THR A 161 10.64 13.33 -8.59
C THR A 161 10.51 14.17 -7.34
N ARG A 162 11.52 15.01 -7.02
CA ARG A 162 11.47 15.92 -5.85
C ARG A 162 10.32 16.91 -5.96
N LEU A 163 10.05 17.46 -7.16
CA LEU A 163 8.91 18.33 -7.38
C LEU A 163 7.57 17.62 -7.10
N HIS A 164 7.43 16.37 -7.54
CA HIS A 164 6.23 15.58 -7.29
C HIS A 164 6.09 15.19 -5.81
N VAL A 165 7.20 14.92 -5.11
CA VAL A 165 7.20 14.74 -3.64
C VAL A 165 6.64 15.99 -2.97
N LEU A 166 7.11 17.19 -3.35
CA LEU A 166 6.62 18.45 -2.79
C LEU A 166 5.10 18.64 -3.07
N PHE A 167 4.65 18.43 -4.30
CA PHE A 167 3.22 18.57 -4.63
C PHE A 167 2.34 17.64 -3.82
N TYR A 168 2.72 16.36 -3.69
CA TYR A 168 1.95 15.40 -2.90
C TYR A 168 2.04 15.67 -1.40
N THR A 169 3.14 16.27 -0.90
CA THR A 169 3.23 16.76 0.48
C THR A 169 2.24 17.87 0.75
N ILE A 170 2.09 18.83 -0.18
CA ILE A 170 1.08 19.90 -0.07
C ILE A 170 -0.35 19.33 -0.11
N ILE A 171 -0.62 18.37 -1.01
CA ILE A 171 -1.91 17.67 -1.08
C ILE A 171 -2.18 16.92 0.23
N LEU A 172 -1.20 16.19 0.74
CA LEU A 172 -1.30 15.49 2.01
C LEU A 172 -1.64 16.44 3.16
N PHE A 173 -0.93 17.57 3.26
CA PHE A 173 -1.21 18.59 4.27
C PHE A 173 -2.66 19.07 4.18
N ALA A 174 -3.15 19.38 2.98
CA ALA A 174 -4.56 19.78 2.79
C ALA A 174 -5.53 18.65 3.21
N CYS A 175 -5.24 17.38 2.85
CA CYS A 175 -6.06 16.23 3.25
C CYS A 175 -6.10 16.06 4.77
N THR A 176 -4.99 16.30 5.47
CA THR A 176 -4.95 16.19 6.94
C THR A 176 -5.78 17.27 7.66
N MET A 177 -6.16 18.35 7.00
CA MET A 177 -7.07 19.36 7.57
C MET A 177 -8.55 18.93 7.48
N ALA A 178 -8.89 18.04 6.55
CA ALA A 178 -10.28 17.64 6.28
C ALA A 178 -11.01 17.02 7.48
N PRO A 179 -10.41 16.15 8.31
CA PRO A 179 -11.10 15.61 9.50
C PRO A 179 -11.53 16.66 10.51
N PHE A 180 -10.81 17.77 10.63
CA PHE A 180 -11.24 18.90 11.46
C PHE A 180 -12.37 19.67 10.78
N ALA A 181 -12.26 19.96 9.48
CA ALA A 181 -13.27 20.69 8.73
C ALA A 181 -14.64 19.96 8.71
N THR A 182 -14.63 18.64 8.66
CA THR A 182 -15.86 17.80 8.70
C THR A 182 -16.35 17.50 10.12
N ARG A 183 -15.70 18.04 11.15
CA ARG A 183 -15.99 17.79 12.57
C ARG A 183 -15.80 16.33 13.02
N MET A 184 -15.09 15.52 12.24
CA MET A 184 -14.66 14.17 12.62
C MET A 184 -13.67 14.21 13.79
N SER A 185 -12.84 15.29 13.87
CA SER A 185 -11.80 15.44 14.87
C SER A 185 -11.76 16.86 15.45
N GLY A 186 -11.23 17.02 16.67
CA GLY A 186 -11.19 18.28 17.39
C GLY A 186 -9.87 19.05 17.24
N LEU A 187 -9.72 20.13 18.06
CA LEU A 187 -8.58 21.05 18.04
C LEU A 187 -7.22 20.39 18.33
N ILE A 188 -7.18 19.34 19.16
CA ILE A 188 -5.95 18.60 19.45
C ILE A 188 -5.42 17.95 18.18
N TYR A 189 -6.33 17.33 17.39
CA TYR A 189 -5.97 16.77 16.09
C TYR A 189 -5.46 17.86 15.15
N LEU A 190 -6.17 18.98 15.03
CA LEU A 190 -5.77 20.08 14.15
C LEU A 190 -4.36 20.61 14.50
N GLY A 191 -4.11 20.89 15.78
CA GLY A 191 -2.80 21.35 16.24
C GLY A 191 -1.68 20.35 15.93
N SER A 192 -1.95 19.05 16.12
CA SER A 192 -1.02 17.97 15.78
C SER A 192 -0.78 17.85 14.27
N ALA A 193 -1.84 17.95 13.46
CA ALA A 193 -1.76 17.87 12.01
C ALA A 193 -0.95 19.04 11.42
N VAL A 194 -1.17 20.26 11.92
CA VAL A 194 -0.41 21.44 11.50
C VAL A 194 1.05 21.30 11.92
N GLY A 195 1.33 20.96 13.19
CA GLY A 195 2.69 20.81 13.70
C GLY A 195 3.50 19.75 12.99
N LEU A 196 2.93 18.55 12.82
CA LEU A 196 3.58 17.44 12.11
C LEU A 196 3.71 17.70 10.60
N GLY A 197 2.69 18.32 9.98
CA GLY A 197 2.74 18.66 8.56
C GLY A 197 3.77 19.74 8.22
N ALA A 198 4.09 20.63 9.17
CA ALA A 198 5.16 21.62 8.99
C ALA A 198 6.57 21.03 9.07
N VAL A 199 6.72 19.88 9.72
CA VAL A 199 8.01 19.16 9.87
C VAL A 199 8.23 18.13 8.78
N PHE A 200 7.14 17.58 8.21
CA PHE A 200 7.20 16.58 7.15
C PHE A 200 7.65 17.20 5.83
#